data_ea38a94293d6f812367077139164a5d0
#
_entry.id   ea38a94293d6f812367077139164a5d0
#
_cell.length_a   1.000
_cell.length_b   1.000
_cell.length_c   1.000
_cell.angle_alpha   90.00
_cell.angle_beta   90.00
_cell.angle_gamma   90.00
#
_symmetry.space_group_name_H-M   'P 1'
#
loop_
_entity.id
_entity.type
_entity.pdbx_description
1 polymer ?
#
loop_
_entity_poly.entity_id
_entity_poly.type
_entity_poly.pdbx_seq_one_letter_code
_entity_poly.pdbx_strand_id
1 'polypeptide(L)'
;MHALKKHRPLRRVTLAAATTVTGFVLLLSLKPHTPPTVAQASSSAGRSPSQSQSPSRTPSPGSTKSTGTKTVTGDTVQTRWGPVQVRVTLKNGKITDVTAVSYPTENPRDQEINSYAIPQLRREALAAQSAQIDSVSGASYTSDGYKQSLQSALDSAGL
;
A
#
# COMPACT_ATOMS: atom_id res chain seq x y z
N MET A 1 51.69 14.14 -33.33
CA MET A 1 50.47 14.71 -32.73
C MET A 1 49.27 14.16 -33.52
N HIS A 2 48.66 13.06 -33.10
CA HIS A 2 47.55 12.45 -33.78
C HIS A 2 46.33 12.47 -32.86
N ALA A 3 45.37 13.33 -33.20
CA ALA A 3 44.09 13.42 -32.52
C ALA A 3 43.17 12.28 -32.94
N LEU A 4 42.90 11.35 -32.08
CA LEU A 4 41.90 10.28 -32.27
C LEU A 4 40.50 10.82 -32.06
N LYS A 5 39.80 11.02 -33.13
CA LYS A 5 38.39 11.42 -33.18
C LYS A 5 37.51 10.22 -32.91
N LYS A 6 36.96 10.14 -31.72
CA LYS A 6 36.08 9.04 -31.24
C LYS A 6 34.68 9.21 -31.83
N HIS A 7 34.36 8.51 -32.87
CA HIS A 7 33.02 8.43 -33.48
C HIS A 7 32.10 7.58 -32.56
N ARG A 8 31.06 8.18 -32.07
CA ARG A 8 29.94 7.46 -31.42
C ARG A 8 28.93 7.07 -32.52
N PRO A 9 28.63 5.79 -32.76
CA PRO A 9 27.56 5.38 -33.65
C PRO A 9 26.20 5.62 -32.99
N LEU A 10 25.44 6.57 -33.55
CA LEU A 10 24.03 6.74 -33.25
C LEU A 10 23.26 5.55 -33.85
N ARG A 11 22.89 4.62 -33.01
CA ARG A 11 21.95 3.56 -33.39
C ARG A 11 20.55 4.16 -33.46
N ARG A 12 20.13 4.45 -34.68
CA ARG A 12 18.73 4.72 -35.01
C ARG A 12 17.96 3.41 -34.89
N VAL A 13 17.18 3.26 -33.85
CA VAL A 13 16.19 2.19 -33.69
C VAL A 13 14.93 2.69 -34.40
N THR A 14 14.63 2.14 -35.57
CA THR A 14 13.38 2.35 -36.28
C THR A 14 12.28 1.56 -35.59
N LEU A 15 11.28 2.26 -35.05
CA LEU A 15 10.04 1.70 -34.54
C LEU A 15 9.21 1.18 -35.72
N ALA A 16 9.02 -0.12 -35.79
CA ALA A 16 7.98 -0.73 -36.61
C ALA A 16 6.69 -0.83 -35.73
N ALA A 17 5.70 -0.03 -36.09
CA ALA A 17 4.37 -0.11 -35.53
C ALA A 17 3.62 -1.27 -36.18
N ALA A 18 3.31 -2.31 -35.44
CA ALA A 18 2.34 -3.33 -35.83
C ALA A 18 1.06 -3.12 -35.05
N THR A 19 0.06 -2.58 -35.73
CA THR A 19 -1.32 -2.46 -35.24
C THR A 19 -2.04 -3.78 -35.47
N THR A 20 -2.29 -4.56 -34.44
CA THR A 20 -3.29 -5.65 -34.49
C THR A 20 -4.50 -5.25 -33.67
N VAL A 21 -5.55 -4.89 -34.37
CA VAL A 21 -6.89 -4.75 -33.82
C VAL A 21 -7.50 -6.15 -33.77
N THR A 22 -7.60 -6.72 -32.58
CA THR A 22 -8.40 -7.91 -32.37
C THR A 22 -9.57 -7.52 -31.47
N GLY A 23 -10.73 -7.36 -32.10
CA GLY A 23 -12.00 -7.18 -31.42
C GLY A 23 -12.41 -8.45 -30.70
N PHE A 24 -12.50 -8.39 -29.39
CA PHE A 24 -13.11 -9.44 -28.59
C PHE A 24 -14.45 -8.94 -28.08
N VAL A 25 -15.51 -9.42 -28.71
CA VAL A 25 -16.89 -9.24 -28.25
C VAL A 25 -17.10 -10.18 -27.07
N LEU A 26 -17.14 -9.65 -25.88
CA LEU A 26 -17.47 -10.41 -24.67
C LEU A 26 -18.95 -10.30 -24.40
N LEU A 27 -19.66 -11.42 -24.63
CA LEU A 27 -21.06 -11.58 -24.26
C LEU A 27 -21.20 -11.52 -22.74
N LEU A 28 -21.89 -10.48 -22.26
CA LEU A 28 -22.35 -10.42 -20.88
C LEU A 28 -23.43 -11.46 -20.65
N SER A 29 -23.09 -12.52 -19.95
CA SER A 29 -24.07 -13.40 -19.34
C SER A 29 -24.43 -12.85 -17.96
N LEU A 30 -25.50 -12.05 -17.90
CA LEU A 30 -26.11 -11.65 -16.64
C LEU A 30 -26.87 -12.86 -16.06
N LYS A 31 -26.36 -13.41 -14.97
CA LYS A 31 -27.07 -14.38 -14.15
C LYS A 31 -27.64 -13.65 -12.94
N PRO A 32 -28.97 -13.47 -12.83
CA PRO A 32 -29.56 -12.87 -11.65
C PRO A 32 -29.50 -13.84 -10.47
N HIS A 33 -28.86 -13.44 -9.38
CA HIS A 33 -28.92 -14.17 -8.13
C HIS A 33 -30.13 -13.67 -7.33
N THR A 34 -31.18 -14.49 -7.26
CA THR A 34 -32.27 -14.27 -6.32
C THR A 34 -31.87 -14.75 -4.94
N PRO A 35 -32.04 -13.96 -3.88
CA PRO A 35 -31.85 -14.43 -2.51
C PRO A 35 -33.01 -15.34 -2.08
N PRO A 36 -32.74 -16.42 -1.32
CA PRO A 36 -33.83 -17.26 -0.81
C PRO A 36 -34.58 -16.52 0.31
N THR A 37 -35.87 -16.38 0.09
CA THR A 37 -36.84 -15.94 1.09
C THR A 37 -37.00 -17.05 2.13
N VAL A 38 -36.56 -16.80 3.35
CA VAL A 38 -36.88 -17.65 4.48
C VAL A 38 -38.21 -17.22 5.09
N ALA A 39 -39.13 -18.15 5.07
CA ALA A 39 -40.45 -17.99 5.62
C ALA A 39 -40.42 -17.82 7.14
N GLN A 40 -41.25 -16.90 7.55
CA GLN A 40 -41.61 -16.53 8.89
C GLN A 40 -42.38 -17.67 9.58
N ALA A 41 -41.94 -18.04 10.78
CA ALA A 41 -42.80 -18.74 11.72
C ALA A 41 -42.72 -18.09 13.07
N SER A 42 -43.84 -17.53 13.45
CA SER A 42 -44.14 -16.91 14.74
C SER A 42 -44.15 -17.93 15.88
N SER A 43 -43.68 -17.59 17.05
CA SER A 43 -44.39 -17.78 18.33
C SER A 43 -43.58 -17.29 19.54
N SER A 44 -44.04 -16.22 20.05
CA SER A 44 -44.44 -15.91 21.45
C SER A 44 -43.57 -16.22 22.63
N ALA A 45 -43.38 -15.14 23.34
CA ALA A 45 -43.50 -14.94 24.79
C ALA A 45 -42.31 -15.26 25.69
N GLY A 46 -41.83 -14.21 26.33
CA GLY A 46 -41.48 -14.34 27.72
C GLY A 46 -40.24 -13.62 28.22
N ARG A 47 -40.46 -12.40 28.71
CA ARG A 47 -39.72 -11.78 29.82
C ARG A 47 -38.29 -11.27 29.60
N SER A 48 -38.23 -9.96 29.47
CA SER A 48 -37.19 -9.12 30.07
C SER A 48 -37.07 -9.37 31.60
N PRO A 49 -35.90 -9.21 32.24
CA PRO A 49 -35.39 -7.87 32.38
C PRO A 49 -33.85 -7.69 32.37
N SER A 50 -33.50 -6.50 32.03
CA SER A 50 -32.53 -5.65 32.74
C SER A 50 -31.03 -5.93 32.64
N GLN A 51 -30.41 -4.93 32.07
CA GLN A 51 -29.14 -4.29 32.47
C GLN A 51 -27.84 -5.03 32.23
N SER A 52 -27.10 -4.57 31.25
CA SER A 52 -25.89 -3.79 31.52
C SER A 52 -25.41 -3.17 30.23
N GLN A 53 -25.65 -1.90 30.11
CA GLN A 53 -24.95 -1.05 29.16
C GLN A 53 -23.51 -0.90 29.65
N SER A 54 -22.59 -1.62 29.04
CA SER A 54 -21.20 -1.22 29.01
C SER A 54 -21.00 -0.44 27.72
N PRO A 55 -20.73 0.85 27.77
CA PRO A 55 -20.29 1.56 26.58
C PRO A 55 -18.89 1.06 26.25
N SER A 56 -18.80 0.27 25.20
CA SER A 56 -17.52 0.05 24.51
C SER A 56 -17.00 1.41 24.10
N ARG A 57 -16.13 1.96 24.89
CA ARG A 57 -15.33 3.11 24.51
C ARG A 57 -14.39 2.61 23.42
N THR A 58 -14.77 2.87 22.19
CA THR A 58 -13.85 2.97 21.09
C THR A 58 -12.73 3.91 21.54
N PRO A 59 -11.44 3.48 21.56
CA PRO A 59 -10.37 4.43 21.76
C PRO A 59 -10.33 5.31 20.51
N SER A 60 -10.93 6.49 20.64
CA SER A 60 -10.65 7.61 19.75
C SER A 60 -9.13 7.83 19.81
N PRO A 61 -8.42 7.91 18.68
CA PRO A 61 -7.03 8.29 18.71
C PRO A 61 -6.95 9.72 19.25
N GLY A 62 -6.69 9.83 20.54
CA GLY A 62 -6.47 11.09 21.20
C GLY A 62 -5.36 11.85 20.49
N SER A 63 -5.69 12.99 19.93
CA SER A 63 -4.72 14.01 19.52
C SER A 63 -4.00 14.49 20.78
N THR A 64 -2.98 13.74 21.20
CA THR A 64 -1.98 14.29 22.08
C THR A 64 -1.22 15.33 21.27
N LYS A 65 -1.46 16.59 21.58
CA LYS A 65 -0.56 17.71 21.26
C LYS A 65 0.80 17.43 21.89
N SER A 66 1.59 16.57 21.26
CA SER A 66 2.95 16.25 21.65
C SER A 66 3.89 17.16 20.89
N THR A 67 4.64 17.94 21.62
CA THR A 67 5.75 18.76 21.23
C THR A 67 6.55 18.17 20.07
N GLY A 68 6.29 18.66 18.84
CA GLY A 68 7.18 18.50 17.69
C GLY A 68 7.28 17.14 17.03
N THR A 69 6.68 16.07 17.59
CA THR A 69 6.68 14.75 16.98
C THR A 69 5.27 14.36 16.54
N LYS A 70 5.12 14.01 15.26
CA LYS A 70 3.86 13.56 14.64
C LYS A 70 4.03 12.17 14.05
N THR A 71 3.14 11.25 14.36
CA THR A 71 3.12 9.91 13.77
C THR A 71 1.89 9.78 12.89
N VAL A 72 2.08 9.37 11.65
CA VAL A 72 1.02 9.21 10.64
C VAL A 72 1.16 7.85 9.99
N THR A 73 0.04 7.18 9.80
CA THR A 73 -0.02 5.90 9.09
C THR A 73 -0.62 6.14 7.72
N GLY A 74 0.04 5.67 6.69
CA GLY A 74 -0.43 5.73 5.32
C GLY A 74 -1.53 4.72 5.04
N ASP A 75 -2.13 4.83 3.87
CA ASP A 75 -3.15 3.89 3.41
C ASP A 75 -2.59 2.48 3.23
N THR A 76 -3.44 1.50 3.44
CA THR A 76 -3.11 0.10 3.12
C THR A 76 -3.19 -0.10 1.61
N VAL A 77 -2.07 -0.40 0.99
CA VAL A 77 -1.97 -0.68 -0.44
C VAL A 77 -2.04 -2.18 -0.68
N GLN A 78 -3.06 -2.62 -1.42
CA GLN A 78 -3.18 -4.03 -1.81
C GLN A 78 -2.23 -4.34 -2.95
N THR A 79 -1.31 -5.26 -2.72
CA THR A 79 -0.43 -5.78 -3.75
C THR A 79 -0.84 -7.20 -4.15
N ARG A 80 -0.25 -7.70 -5.22
CA ARG A 80 -0.45 -9.07 -5.68
C ARG A 80 -0.14 -10.13 -4.61
N TRP A 81 0.76 -9.85 -3.70
CA TRP A 81 1.26 -10.79 -2.69
C TRP A 81 0.76 -10.51 -1.28
N GLY A 82 -0.03 -9.46 -1.11
CA GLY A 82 -0.61 -9.07 0.16
C GLY A 82 -0.56 -7.57 0.41
N PRO A 83 -1.15 -7.13 1.53
CA PRO A 83 -1.21 -5.71 1.85
C PRO A 83 0.17 -5.18 2.26
N VAL A 84 0.43 -3.92 1.89
CA VAL A 84 1.58 -3.16 2.38
C VAL A 84 1.08 -1.86 3.02
N GLN A 85 1.53 -1.58 4.22
CA GLN A 85 1.18 -0.37 4.95
C GLN A 85 2.37 0.16 5.73
N VAL A 86 2.54 1.47 5.71
CA VAL A 86 3.67 2.17 6.32
C VAL A 86 3.19 3.18 7.35
N ARG A 87 3.94 3.31 8.43
CA ARG A 87 3.79 4.35 9.45
C ARG A 87 5.02 5.23 9.47
N VAL A 88 4.82 6.53 9.46
CA VAL A 88 5.88 7.54 9.46
C VAL A 88 5.87 8.30 10.77
N THR A 89 7.04 8.49 11.34
CA THR A 89 7.25 9.40 12.48
C THR A 89 8.01 10.63 12.01
N LEU A 90 7.42 11.77 12.23
CA LEU A 90 7.95 13.08 11.86
C LEU A 90 8.34 13.86 13.11
N LYS A 91 9.44 14.57 13.04
CA LYS A 91 9.86 15.54 14.06
C LYS A 91 10.26 16.83 13.37
N ASN A 92 9.58 17.94 13.73
CA ASN A 92 9.81 19.25 13.13
C ASN A 92 9.74 19.22 11.58
N GLY A 93 8.76 18.49 11.02
CA GLY A 93 8.56 18.37 9.58
C GLY A 93 9.55 17.43 8.86
N LYS A 94 10.44 16.74 9.58
CA LYS A 94 11.37 15.76 9.01
C LYS A 94 10.98 14.34 9.38
N ILE A 95 11.18 13.42 8.45
CA ILE A 95 11.00 11.99 8.68
C ILE A 95 12.13 11.50 9.58
N THR A 96 11.79 11.01 10.77
CA THR A 96 12.76 10.47 11.73
C THR A 96 12.68 8.96 11.85
N ASP A 97 11.54 8.38 11.48
CA ASP A 97 11.37 6.95 11.39
C ASP A 97 10.31 6.56 10.38
N VAL A 98 10.47 5.39 9.77
CA VAL A 98 9.50 4.76 8.88
C VAL A 98 9.41 3.29 9.22
N THR A 99 8.23 2.83 9.60
CA THR A 99 7.98 1.43 9.98
C THR A 99 6.96 0.81 9.03
N ALA A 100 7.28 -0.32 8.41
CA ALA A 100 6.29 -1.13 7.71
C ALA A 100 5.40 -1.83 8.74
N VAL A 101 4.13 -1.46 8.76
CA VAL A 101 3.12 -2.00 9.69
C VAL A 101 2.55 -3.31 9.16
N SER A 102 2.42 -3.40 7.85
CA SER A 102 1.98 -4.60 7.13
C SER A 102 2.80 -4.79 5.86
N TYR A 103 3.13 -6.01 5.54
CA TYR A 103 3.79 -6.43 4.30
C TYR A 103 3.63 -7.95 4.13
N PRO A 104 3.78 -8.51 2.92
CA PRO A 104 3.60 -9.94 2.67
C PRO A 104 4.57 -10.80 3.49
N THR A 105 4.04 -11.76 4.23
CA THR A 105 4.81 -12.71 5.06
C THR A 105 4.21 -14.12 5.05
N GLU A 106 3.24 -14.38 4.19
CA GLU A 106 2.44 -15.61 4.23
C GLU A 106 3.22 -16.85 3.80
N ASN A 107 4.27 -16.68 3.03
CA ASN A 107 5.11 -17.79 2.59
C ASN A 107 6.61 -17.51 2.86
N PRO A 108 7.47 -18.55 2.92
CA PRO A 108 8.90 -18.39 3.20
C PRO A 108 9.64 -17.50 2.21
N ARG A 109 9.19 -17.50 0.94
CA ARG A 109 9.80 -16.66 -0.10
C ARG A 109 9.55 -15.18 0.14
N ASP A 110 8.33 -14.81 0.52
CA ASP A 110 8.00 -13.43 0.83
C ASP A 110 8.74 -12.96 2.09
N GLN A 111 8.86 -13.82 3.09
CA GLN A 111 9.63 -13.52 4.30
C GLN A 111 11.10 -13.26 3.98
N GLU A 112 11.73 -14.09 3.15
CA GLU A 112 13.11 -13.92 2.71
C GLU A 112 13.29 -12.59 1.96
N ILE A 113 12.45 -12.31 0.97
CA ILE A 113 12.49 -11.08 0.16
C ILE A 113 12.32 -9.85 1.06
N ASN A 114 11.31 -9.84 1.91
CA ASN A 114 10.95 -8.67 2.71
C ASN A 114 11.89 -8.45 3.90
N SER A 115 12.55 -9.48 4.41
CA SER A 115 13.61 -9.34 5.41
C SER A 115 14.78 -8.47 4.93
N TYR A 116 15.03 -8.48 3.63
CA TYR A 116 16.02 -7.64 2.98
C TYR A 116 15.43 -6.31 2.48
N ALA A 117 14.27 -6.35 1.82
CA ALA A 117 13.69 -5.19 1.14
C ALA A 117 13.22 -4.11 2.12
N ILE A 118 12.52 -4.48 3.19
CA ILE A 118 11.96 -3.51 4.14
C ILE A 118 13.04 -2.62 4.80
N PRO A 119 14.17 -3.15 5.31
CA PRO A 119 15.24 -2.32 5.84
C PRO A 119 15.90 -1.40 4.80
N GLN A 120 15.96 -1.83 3.53
CA GLN A 120 16.48 -0.99 2.45
C GLN A 120 15.56 0.19 2.17
N LEU A 121 14.26 -0.07 1.92
CA LEU A 121 13.25 0.96 1.67
C LEU A 121 13.18 1.97 2.82
N ARG A 122 13.29 1.51 4.07
CA ARG A 122 13.34 2.40 5.23
C ARG A 122 14.53 3.34 5.20
N ARG A 123 15.74 2.82 4.89
CA ARG A 123 16.95 3.65 4.81
C ARG A 123 16.84 4.69 3.71
N GLU A 124 16.32 4.31 2.56
CA GLU A 124 16.14 5.22 1.43
C GLU A 124 15.10 6.30 1.74
N ALA A 125 13.97 5.95 2.36
CA ALA A 125 12.96 6.91 2.78
C ALA A 125 13.51 7.93 3.79
N LEU A 126 14.33 7.49 4.73
CA LEU A 126 15.00 8.38 5.70
C LEU A 126 16.04 9.27 5.03
N ALA A 127 16.76 8.77 4.04
CA ALA A 127 17.76 9.55 3.29
C ALA A 127 17.11 10.55 2.34
N ALA A 128 16.09 10.10 1.59
CA ALA A 128 15.37 10.94 0.61
C ALA A 128 14.41 11.94 1.27
N GLN A 129 13.97 11.69 2.51
CA GLN A 129 12.95 12.49 3.20
C GLN A 129 11.65 12.64 2.38
N SER A 130 11.33 11.64 1.58
CA SER A 130 10.19 11.61 0.66
C SER A 130 9.80 10.17 0.31
N ALA A 131 8.71 10.00 -0.43
CA ALA A 131 8.31 8.71 -0.99
C ALA A 131 8.99 8.39 -2.34
N GLN A 132 9.79 9.31 -2.87
CA GLN A 132 10.52 9.12 -4.13
C GLN A 132 11.83 8.37 -3.85
N ILE A 133 11.70 7.08 -3.66
CA ILE A 133 12.79 6.14 -3.38
C ILE A 133 12.85 5.06 -4.45
N ASP A 134 14.00 4.43 -4.59
CA ASP A 134 14.20 3.36 -5.55
C ASP A 134 13.47 2.07 -5.14
N SER A 135 13.14 1.26 -6.13
CA SER A 135 12.58 -0.06 -5.88
C SER A 135 13.69 -1.08 -5.65
N VAL A 136 13.52 -1.91 -4.63
CA VAL A 136 14.47 -2.98 -4.32
C VAL A 136 14.32 -4.12 -5.33
N SER A 137 15.42 -4.50 -5.97
CA SER A 137 15.45 -5.59 -6.93
C SER A 137 14.94 -6.90 -6.31
N GLY A 138 14.03 -7.56 -6.99
CA GLY A 138 13.36 -8.77 -6.50
C GLY A 138 12.18 -8.53 -5.56
N ALA A 139 11.93 -7.29 -5.14
CA ALA A 139 10.83 -6.91 -4.26
C ALA A 139 9.96 -5.78 -4.84
N SER A 140 9.75 -5.75 -6.16
CA SER A 140 9.06 -4.65 -6.85
C SER A 140 7.66 -4.38 -6.30
N TYR A 141 6.85 -5.40 -6.08
CA TYR A 141 5.50 -5.24 -5.54
C TYR A 141 5.49 -4.65 -4.12
N THR A 142 6.37 -5.14 -3.26
CA THR A 142 6.53 -4.59 -1.91
C THR A 142 7.03 -3.14 -1.96
N SER A 143 7.99 -2.85 -2.84
CA SER A 143 8.52 -1.50 -3.03
C SER A 143 7.47 -0.52 -3.51
N ASP A 144 6.64 -0.92 -4.47
CA ASP A 144 5.57 -0.07 -5.00
C ASP A 144 4.48 0.18 -3.96
N GLY A 145 4.06 -0.86 -3.23
CA GLY A 145 3.12 -0.71 -2.12
C GLY A 145 3.68 0.17 -1.00
N TYR A 146 4.96 0.00 -0.68
CA TYR A 146 5.66 0.81 0.33
C TYR A 146 5.70 2.30 -0.06
N LYS A 147 6.09 2.61 -1.30
CA LYS A 147 6.13 3.99 -1.81
C LYS A 147 4.75 4.65 -1.79
N GLN A 148 3.72 3.96 -2.24
CA GLN A 148 2.36 4.49 -2.26
C GLN A 148 1.83 4.76 -0.83
N SER A 149 2.01 3.81 0.09
CA SER A 149 1.61 3.99 1.48
C SER A 149 2.42 5.08 2.18
N LEU A 150 3.72 5.18 1.89
CA LEU A 150 4.58 6.25 2.39
C LEU A 150 4.12 7.63 1.89
N GLN A 151 3.79 7.75 0.60
CA GLN A 151 3.26 8.99 0.02
C GLN A 151 1.96 9.40 0.71
N SER A 152 1.00 8.48 0.85
CA SER A 152 -0.25 8.74 1.57
C SER A 152 -0.02 9.23 3.02
N ALA A 153 0.96 8.66 3.72
CA ALA A 153 1.33 9.11 5.06
C ALA A 153 1.90 10.53 5.07
N LEU A 154 2.75 10.87 4.10
CA LEU A 154 3.34 12.20 3.97
C LEU A 154 2.30 13.25 3.59
N ASP A 155 1.41 12.95 2.64
CA ASP A 155 0.28 13.82 2.26
C ASP A 155 -0.62 14.11 3.46
N SER A 156 -0.94 13.08 4.25
CA SER A 156 -1.70 13.21 5.50
C SER A 156 -0.97 14.00 6.57
N ALA A 157 0.35 14.05 6.48
CA ALA A 157 1.19 14.85 7.37
C ALA A 157 1.28 16.32 6.93
N GLY A 158 0.97 16.62 5.66
CA GLY A 158 1.07 17.95 5.04
C GLY A 158 2.47 18.25 4.47
N LEU A 159 3.14 17.22 3.96
CA LEU A 159 4.47 17.30 3.35
C LEU A 159 4.41 17.01 1.86
#